data_16a05113234d04cce4537b1cf1543258
#
_entry.id   16a05113234d04cce4537b1cf1543258
#
_cell.length_a   1.000
_cell.length_b   1.000
_cell.length_c   1.000
_cell.angle_alpha   90.00
_cell.angle_beta   90.00
_cell.angle_gamma   90.00
#
_symmetry.space_group_name_H-M   'P 1'
#
loop_
_entity.id
_entity.type
_entity.pdbx_description
1 polymer ?
#
loop_
_entity_poly.entity_id
_entity_poly.type
_entity_poly.pdbx_seq_one_letter_code
_entity_poly.pdbx_strand_id
1 'polypeptide(L)'
;MTEDSNIPRLNNLAESLGMEITDFREGSCVVELTVGEKHLNMGGMAHGGVHATLLDTAMGGTLVSLISKEEWCATALLDISYLNAVDQGDHLVATAEVVRRGRNLAHIEGRLVTGKGKLAATAKGTWAIWEKRPKSRGG
;
A
#
# COMPACT_ATOMS: atom_id res chain seq x y z
N MET A 1 8.50 16.69 14.73
CA MET A 1 8.09 17.25 13.98
C MET A 1 8.61 17.11 12.69
N THR A 2 9.81 17.07 12.49
CA THR A 2 10.34 16.94 11.19
C THR A 2 10.04 15.62 10.54
N GLU A 3 9.84 14.58 11.31
CA GLU A 3 9.53 13.30 10.71
C GLU A 3 8.18 13.30 10.05
N ASP A 4 7.23 13.97 10.65
CA ASP A 4 5.89 14.01 10.09
C ASP A 4 5.84 14.72 8.77
N SER A 5 6.74 15.67 8.55
CA SER A 5 6.73 16.45 7.33
C SER A 5 7.18 15.63 6.12
N ASN A 6 7.77 14.46 6.33
CA ASN A 6 8.21 13.62 5.24
C ASN A 6 7.17 12.60 4.80
N ILE A 7 6.10 12.45 5.57
CA ILE A 7 5.05 11.51 5.23
C ILE A 7 4.17 12.13 4.15
N PRO A 8 4.03 11.48 2.99
CA PRO A 8 3.23 12.06 1.92
C PRO A 8 1.75 12.01 2.27
N ARG A 9 0.98 12.77 1.53
CA ARG A 9 -0.46 12.76 1.68
C ARG A 9 -0.99 11.40 1.23
N LEU A 10 -1.87 10.83 2.03
CA LEU A 10 -2.49 9.56 1.71
C LEU A 10 -3.49 9.74 0.57
N ASN A 11 -3.64 8.73 -0.29
CA ASN A 11 -4.61 8.80 -1.36
C ASN A 11 -6.04 8.81 -0.77
N ASN A 12 -6.98 9.33 -1.56
CA ASN A 12 -8.35 9.55 -1.07
C ASN A 12 -9.04 8.27 -0.64
N LEU A 13 -8.84 7.18 -1.37
CA LEU A 13 -9.48 5.91 -1.02
C LEU A 13 -8.99 5.40 0.33
N ALA A 14 -7.68 5.34 0.49
CA ALA A 14 -7.10 4.85 1.73
C ALA A 14 -7.50 5.72 2.91
N GLU A 15 -7.52 7.04 2.70
CA GLU A 15 -7.93 7.96 3.75
C GLU A 15 -9.39 7.71 4.16
N SER A 16 -10.28 7.51 3.18
CA SER A 16 -11.69 7.27 3.47
C SER A 16 -11.90 5.96 4.22
N LEU A 17 -10.98 5.02 4.10
CA LEU A 17 -11.06 3.76 4.83
C LEU A 17 -10.39 3.82 6.19
N GLY A 18 -9.80 4.95 6.54
CA GLY A 18 -9.18 5.12 7.86
C GLY A 18 -7.76 4.57 7.95
N MET A 19 -7.11 4.38 6.81
CA MET A 19 -5.73 3.91 6.80
C MET A 19 -4.77 5.03 7.14
N GLU A 20 -3.58 4.68 7.65
CA GLU A 20 -2.56 5.65 7.98
C GLU A 20 -1.20 5.19 7.48
N ILE A 21 -0.41 6.12 6.95
CA ILE A 21 1.00 5.84 6.66
C ILE A 21 1.74 6.11 7.96
N THR A 22 2.32 5.07 8.54
CA THR A 22 3.00 5.19 9.83
C THR A 22 4.52 5.28 9.71
N ASP A 23 5.07 4.98 8.54
CA ASP A 23 6.49 5.14 8.27
C ASP A 23 6.68 5.37 6.78
N PHE A 24 7.49 6.36 6.44
CA PHE A 24 7.81 6.66 5.05
C PHE A 24 9.25 7.17 4.97
N ARG A 25 10.09 6.43 4.28
CA ARG A 25 11.48 6.79 4.06
C ARG A 25 11.99 6.02 2.86
N GLU A 26 13.18 6.30 2.44
CA GLU A 26 13.73 5.67 1.26
C GLU A 26 13.67 4.15 1.37
N GLY A 27 12.93 3.53 0.47
CA GLY A 27 12.77 2.08 0.42
C GLY A 27 11.70 1.53 1.34
N SER A 28 10.93 2.37 2.02
CA SER A 28 9.93 1.89 2.98
C SER A 28 8.69 2.77 3.02
N CYS A 29 7.54 2.14 2.99
CA CYS A 29 6.26 2.80 3.26
C CYS A 29 5.40 1.79 4.00
N VAL A 30 5.07 2.11 5.25
CA VAL A 30 4.25 1.22 6.09
C VAL A 30 2.87 1.83 6.22
N VAL A 31 1.83 1.03 5.95
CA VAL A 31 0.44 1.49 6.04
C VAL A 31 -0.30 0.59 7.02
N GLU A 32 -1.06 1.19 7.93
CA GLU A 32 -1.73 0.45 8.99
C GLU A 32 -3.21 0.76 9.06
N LEU A 33 -3.97 -0.18 9.60
CA LEU A 33 -5.41 -0.05 9.76
C LEU A 33 -5.90 -0.97 10.86
N THR A 34 -6.76 -0.47 11.73
CA THR A 34 -7.53 -1.35 12.63
C THR A 34 -8.86 -1.62 11.97
N VAL A 35 -9.20 -2.89 11.81
CA VAL A 35 -10.41 -3.28 11.09
C VAL A 35 -11.65 -2.94 11.89
N GLY A 36 -12.52 -2.13 11.31
CA GLY A 36 -13.79 -1.77 11.90
C GLY A 36 -14.95 -2.35 11.11
N GLU A 37 -16.15 -2.03 11.55
CA GLU A 37 -17.36 -2.55 10.93
C GLU A 37 -17.44 -2.22 9.44
N LYS A 38 -17.04 -1.03 9.04
CA LYS A 38 -17.14 -0.61 7.64
C LYS A 38 -16.21 -1.35 6.70
N HIS A 39 -15.28 -2.12 7.24
CA HIS A 39 -14.31 -2.86 6.45
C HIS A 39 -14.74 -4.31 6.19
N LEU A 40 -15.89 -4.72 6.74
CA LEU A 40 -16.29 -6.12 6.70
C LEU A 40 -17.05 -6.47 5.42
N ASN A 41 -16.85 -7.70 4.96
CA ASN A 41 -17.64 -8.25 3.87
C ASN A 41 -18.94 -8.85 4.45
N MET A 42 -19.76 -9.45 3.60
CA MET A 42 -21.02 -10.02 4.03
C MET A 42 -20.86 -11.17 5.01
N GLY A 43 -19.70 -11.81 5.04
CA GLY A 43 -19.42 -12.90 5.97
C GLY A 43 -18.90 -12.44 7.32
N GLY A 44 -18.77 -11.13 7.52
CA GLY A 44 -18.31 -10.61 8.81
C GLY A 44 -16.81 -10.56 8.99
N MET A 45 -16.04 -10.72 7.91
CA MET A 45 -14.59 -10.65 7.95
C MET A 45 -14.12 -9.49 7.08
N ALA A 46 -12.89 -9.06 7.27
CA ALA A 46 -12.35 -7.96 6.49
C ALA A 46 -12.44 -8.27 5.00
N HIS A 47 -12.96 -7.31 4.23
CA HIS A 47 -13.16 -7.46 2.80
C HIS A 47 -11.81 -7.52 2.09
N GLY A 48 -11.69 -8.39 1.07
CA GLY A 48 -10.44 -8.52 0.32
C GLY A 48 -10.00 -7.22 -0.33
N GLY A 49 -10.93 -6.33 -0.64
CA GLY A 49 -10.59 -5.01 -1.18
C GLY A 49 -9.85 -4.13 -0.19
N VAL A 50 -10.06 -4.34 1.11
CA VAL A 50 -9.32 -3.62 2.14
C VAL A 50 -7.87 -4.06 2.12
N HIS A 51 -7.62 -5.37 2.03
CA HIS A 51 -6.26 -5.91 1.92
C HIS A 51 -5.59 -5.34 0.67
N ALA A 52 -6.31 -5.32 -0.45
CA ALA A 52 -5.75 -4.83 -1.71
C ALA A 52 -5.37 -3.35 -1.62
N THR A 53 -6.21 -2.55 -0.98
CA THR A 53 -5.93 -1.11 -0.83
C THR A 53 -4.72 -0.89 0.07
N LEU A 54 -4.62 -1.64 1.18
CA LEU A 54 -3.46 -1.54 2.07
C LEU A 54 -2.17 -1.90 1.33
N LEU A 55 -2.20 -3.03 0.62
CA LEU A 55 -1.03 -3.51 -0.09
C LEU A 55 -0.65 -2.60 -1.25
N ASP A 56 -1.62 -2.17 -2.05
CA ASP A 56 -1.34 -1.28 -3.16
C ASP A 56 -0.75 0.04 -2.68
N THR A 57 -1.29 0.57 -1.60
CA THR A 57 -0.83 1.84 -1.04
C THR A 57 0.60 1.70 -0.49
N ALA A 58 0.89 0.63 0.26
CA ALA A 58 2.22 0.41 0.81
C ALA A 58 3.25 0.12 -0.27
N MET A 59 2.88 -0.72 -1.24
CA MET A 59 3.79 -1.11 -2.32
C MET A 59 4.09 0.09 -3.23
N GLY A 60 3.04 0.81 -3.65
CA GLY A 60 3.23 2.00 -4.46
C GLY A 60 3.99 3.09 -3.72
N GLY A 61 3.68 3.26 -2.43
CA GLY A 61 4.37 4.24 -1.60
C GLY A 61 5.86 3.93 -1.45
N THR A 62 6.20 2.64 -1.33
CA THR A 62 7.60 2.26 -1.24
C THR A 62 8.36 2.64 -2.52
N LEU A 63 7.73 2.45 -3.68
CA LEU A 63 8.34 2.87 -4.94
C LEU A 63 8.44 4.40 -5.02
N VAL A 64 7.40 5.12 -4.61
CA VAL A 64 7.41 6.59 -4.61
C VAL A 64 8.60 7.12 -3.81
N SER A 65 8.97 6.45 -2.74
CA SER A 65 10.10 6.86 -1.91
C SER A 65 11.45 6.75 -2.63
N LEU A 66 11.48 6.01 -3.76
CA LEU A 66 12.71 5.74 -4.50
C LEU A 66 12.80 6.46 -5.85
N ILE A 67 11.70 7.01 -6.34
CA ILE A 67 11.71 7.71 -7.63
C ILE A 67 11.86 9.22 -7.38
N SER A 68 12.20 9.95 -8.45
CA SER A 68 12.38 11.39 -8.33
C SER A 68 11.04 12.10 -8.34
N LYS A 69 11.04 13.39 -8.00
CA LYS A 69 9.82 14.18 -7.96
C LYS A 69 9.19 14.35 -9.35
N GLU A 70 10.00 14.29 -10.38
CA GLU A 70 9.50 14.42 -11.74
C GLU A 70 8.87 13.14 -12.25
N GLU A 71 9.32 12.02 -11.73
CA GLU A 71 8.81 10.73 -12.18
C GLU A 71 7.42 10.46 -11.65
N TRP A 72 6.74 9.62 -12.35
CA TRP A 72 5.39 9.19 -12.01
C TRP A 72 5.32 7.68 -12.08
N CYS A 73 4.52 7.07 -11.25
CA CYS A 73 4.33 5.62 -11.31
C CYS A 73 2.88 5.25 -11.10
N ALA A 74 2.51 4.09 -11.61
CA ALA A 74 1.16 3.57 -11.41
C ALA A 74 1.20 2.06 -11.39
N THR A 75 0.28 1.46 -10.65
CA THR A 75 0.13 0.02 -10.57
C THR A 75 -0.26 -0.55 -11.94
N ALA A 76 0.51 -1.49 -12.44
CA ALA A 76 0.17 -2.19 -13.69
C ALA A 76 -0.40 -3.58 -13.38
N LEU A 77 0.08 -4.22 -12.33
CA LEU A 77 -0.38 -5.54 -11.94
C LEU A 77 -0.25 -5.67 -10.43
N LEU A 78 -1.26 -6.22 -9.79
CA LEU A 78 -1.23 -6.52 -8.36
C LEU A 78 -1.81 -7.91 -8.17
N ASP A 79 -0.98 -8.84 -7.70
CA ASP A 79 -1.36 -10.22 -7.51
C ASP A 79 -1.30 -10.52 -6.01
N ILE A 80 -2.43 -10.84 -5.41
CA ILE A 80 -2.55 -11.03 -3.96
C ILE A 80 -2.95 -12.45 -3.64
N SER A 81 -2.23 -13.04 -2.68
CA SER A 81 -2.62 -14.33 -2.11
C SER A 81 -3.20 -14.06 -0.74
N TYR A 82 -4.47 -14.43 -0.54
CA TYR A 82 -5.17 -14.27 0.73
C TYR A 82 -4.96 -15.54 1.53
N LEU A 83 -4.28 -15.44 2.65
CA LEU A 83 -3.83 -16.63 3.38
C LEU A 83 -4.60 -16.92 4.66
N ASN A 84 -5.00 -15.87 5.39
CA ASN A 84 -5.72 -16.03 6.65
C ASN A 84 -6.79 -14.98 6.78
N ALA A 85 -7.93 -15.36 7.35
CA ALA A 85 -9.03 -14.45 7.59
C ALA A 85 -8.64 -13.40 8.62
N VAL A 86 -9.20 -12.21 8.46
CA VAL A 86 -8.97 -11.09 9.37
C VAL A 86 -10.31 -10.65 9.91
N ASP A 87 -10.40 -10.54 11.23
CA ASP A 87 -11.65 -10.21 11.91
C ASP A 87 -11.72 -8.74 12.29
N GLN A 88 -12.92 -8.29 12.61
CA GLN A 88 -13.09 -6.95 13.15
C GLN A 88 -12.27 -6.83 14.42
N GLY A 89 -11.59 -5.71 14.57
CA GLY A 89 -10.73 -5.48 15.73
C GLY A 89 -9.27 -5.82 15.50
N ASP A 90 -8.98 -6.64 14.47
CA ASP A 90 -7.58 -6.94 14.15
C ASP A 90 -6.89 -5.71 13.61
N HIS A 91 -5.62 -5.55 13.96
CA HIS A 91 -4.80 -4.47 13.45
C HIS A 91 -3.94 -5.00 12.30
N LEU A 92 -3.98 -4.32 11.18
CA LEU A 92 -3.26 -4.75 9.97
C LEU A 92 -2.09 -3.83 9.68
N VAL A 93 -0.96 -4.42 9.31
CA VAL A 93 0.25 -3.67 8.94
C VAL A 93 0.70 -4.17 7.58
N ALA A 94 0.73 -3.26 6.61
CA ALA A 94 1.20 -3.55 5.26
C ALA A 94 2.61 -2.99 5.09
N THR A 95 3.52 -3.86 4.63
CA THR A 95 4.89 -3.47 4.33
C THR A 95 5.25 -3.94 2.93
N ALA A 96 6.28 -3.36 2.34
CA ALA A 96 6.66 -3.70 0.98
C ALA A 96 8.16 -3.57 0.78
N GLU A 97 8.64 -4.26 -0.26
CA GLU A 97 10.03 -4.21 -0.64
C GLU A 97 10.10 -4.13 -2.16
N VAL A 98 10.89 -3.20 -2.69
CA VAL A 98 11.12 -3.12 -4.12
C VAL A 98 12.18 -4.16 -4.46
N VAL A 99 11.77 -5.21 -5.19
CA VAL A 99 12.67 -6.29 -5.58
C VAL A 99 13.60 -5.82 -6.67
N ARG A 100 13.06 -5.07 -7.63
CA ARG A 100 13.87 -4.53 -8.71
C ARG A 100 13.21 -3.26 -9.26
N ARG A 101 14.00 -2.20 -9.34
CA ARG A 101 13.53 -0.98 -9.97
C ARG A 101 14.25 -0.84 -11.30
N GLY A 102 13.52 -1.08 -12.40
CA GLY A 102 14.05 -0.86 -13.74
C GLY A 102 13.73 0.56 -14.19
N ARG A 103 14.07 0.84 -15.45
CA ARG A 103 13.84 2.18 -16.00
C ARG A 103 12.35 2.52 -16.11
N ASN A 104 11.57 1.58 -16.63
CA ASN A 104 10.15 1.80 -16.89
C ASN A 104 9.23 0.92 -16.07
N LEU A 105 9.77 -0.07 -15.38
CA LEU A 105 9.00 -1.00 -14.56
C LEU A 105 9.71 -1.28 -13.27
N ALA A 106 8.93 -1.49 -12.22
CA ALA A 106 9.45 -1.95 -10.94
C ALA A 106 8.67 -3.17 -10.50
N HIS A 107 9.36 -4.12 -9.88
CA HIS A 107 8.76 -5.31 -9.30
C HIS A 107 8.81 -5.17 -7.79
N ILE A 108 7.67 -5.34 -7.14
CA ILE A 108 7.54 -5.05 -5.71
C ILE A 108 6.81 -6.21 -5.05
N GLU A 109 7.24 -6.55 -3.83
CA GLU A 109 6.56 -7.55 -3.02
C GLU A 109 6.01 -6.89 -1.78
N GLY A 110 4.86 -7.40 -1.33
CA GLY A 110 4.20 -6.85 -0.16
C GLY A 110 3.75 -7.94 0.80
N ARG A 111 3.59 -7.56 2.06
CA ARG A 111 3.11 -8.45 3.11
C ARG A 111 2.11 -7.70 3.96
N LEU A 112 1.07 -8.43 4.37
CA LEU A 112 0.05 -7.88 5.26
C LEU A 112 -0.02 -8.78 6.47
N VAL A 113 0.33 -8.23 7.64
CA VAL A 113 0.45 -9.00 8.87
C VAL A 113 -0.46 -8.40 9.94
N THR A 114 -1.08 -9.26 10.75
CA THR A 114 -1.88 -8.76 11.86
C THR A 114 -0.99 -8.39 13.04
N GLY A 115 -1.51 -7.60 13.96
CA GLY A 115 -0.77 -7.22 15.15
C GLY A 115 -0.35 -8.40 16.01
N LYS A 116 -1.00 -9.56 15.82
CA LYS A 116 -0.64 -10.79 16.52
C LYS A 116 0.41 -11.60 15.76
N GLY A 117 0.89 -11.08 14.65
CA GLY A 117 1.93 -11.75 13.87
C GLY A 117 1.45 -12.74 12.84
N LYS A 118 0.13 -12.82 12.61
CA LYS A 118 -0.41 -13.73 11.63
C LYS A 118 -0.29 -13.12 10.22
N LEU A 119 0.20 -13.90 9.27
CA LEU A 119 0.32 -13.42 7.89
C LEU A 119 -1.04 -13.50 7.21
N ALA A 120 -1.65 -12.35 6.95
CA ALA A 120 -2.97 -12.29 6.35
C ALA A 120 -2.92 -12.44 4.84
N ALA A 121 -1.92 -11.82 4.19
CA ALA A 121 -1.80 -11.88 2.74
C ALA A 121 -0.38 -11.56 2.30
N THR A 122 -0.02 -12.04 1.12
CA THR A 122 1.21 -11.64 0.45
C THR A 122 0.84 -11.11 -0.92
N ALA A 123 1.70 -10.30 -1.51
CA ALA A 123 1.44 -9.73 -2.82
C ALA A 123 2.71 -9.61 -3.64
N LYS A 124 2.54 -9.66 -4.95
CA LYS A 124 3.57 -9.33 -5.91
C LYS A 124 2.93 -8.34 -6.86
N GLY A 125 3.68 -7.38 -7.32
CA GLY A 125 3.12 -6.41 -8.24
C GLY A 125 4.16 -5.82 -9.16
N THR A 126 3.67 -5.21 -10.22
CA THR A 126 4.48 -4.52 -11.20
C THR A 126 3.95 -3.11 -11.33
N TRP A 127 4.83 -2.14 -11.27
CA TRP A 127 4.47 -0.74 -11.43
C TRP A 127 5.14 -0.18 -12.66
N ALA A 128 4.39 0.59 -13.44
CA ALA A 128 4.93 1.33 -14.57
C ALA A 128 5.51 2.64 -14.07
N ILE A 129 6.62 3.06 -14.64
CA ILE A 129 7.30 4.30 -14.27
C ILE A 129 7.44 5.16 -15.51
N TRP A 130 7.06 6.45 -15.39
CA TRP A 130 7.23 7.44 -16.45
C TRP A 130 8.21 8.50 -16.01
N GLU A 131 9.00 9.01 -16.95
CA GLU A 131 9.98 10.04 -16.64
C GLU A 131 9.34 11.34 -16.19
N LYS A 132 8.13 11.59 -16.67
CA LYS A 132 7.41 12.81 -16.34
C LYS A 132 6.01 12.49 -15.88
N ARG A 133 5.54 13.25 -14.92
CA ARG A 133 4.17 13.16 -14.48
C ARG A 133 3.27 13.53 -15.66
N PRO A 134 2.23 12.75 -15.95
CA PRO A 134 1.33 13.09 -17.06
C PRO A 134 0.67 14.43 -16.77
N LYS A 135 0.40 15.20 -17.83
CA LYS A 135 -0.29 16.44 -17.68
C LYS A 135 -1.63 16.14 -17.07
N SER A 136 -2.07 17.08 -16.25
CA SER A 136 -3.23 16.89 -15.45
C SER A 136 -4.33 16.09 -16.10
N ARG A 137 -4.75 15.07 -15.44
CA ARG A 137 -5.88 14.28 -15.86
C ARG A 137 -6.99 14.60 -14.90
N GLY A 138 -7.58 15.72 -15.12
CA GLY A 138 -8.70 16.09 -14.29
C GLY A 138 -8.31 16.90 -13.09
N GLY A 139 -7.30 17.67 -13.20
CA GLY A 139 -7.08 18.61 -12.14
C GLY A 139 -5.74 18.67 -11.61
#